data_317df22dcec7f808609eadbfc939e91d
#
_entry.id   317df22dcec7f808609eadbfc939e91d
#
_cell.length_a   1.000
_cell.length_b   1.000
_cell.length_c   1.000
_cell.angle_alpha   90.00
_cell.angle_beta   90.00
_cell.angle_gamma   90.00
#
_symmetry.space_group_name_H-M   'P 1'
#
loop_
_entity.id
_entity.type
_entity.pdbx_description
1 polymer ?
#
loop_
_entity_poly.entity_id
_entity_poly.type
_entity_poly.pdbx_seq_one_letter_code
_entity_poly.pdbx_strand_id
1 'polypeptide(L)'
;MKRLIYIFLSIIILASCSVKEESPVQMRQGHPRVLATAEDFENLRAKIEEGDFLPLVNMHRKEMRAADIYAADTAKISMFYDQAGKRLRSANKASTEGMACLYAYMMTGEKKYLDRALSIVDELCSWPTWNPSHFLDAAKASLPCTVAYDWLYDVLSDEQKERILDNLKEKLIIPSQQPEHQYMLNKFNNWNQTCNGALIAASIVLYDREPEFSQEVIRKAIERNIPAFKPMSAPDGVYPEGPMYMFAGMSWQVLIFSVLESAYGTDFGLSDAAGFDKAGMYRLFSHGNTEDLFNFSDNNTKARYHSTDHSFPLMWYLADRFGDSSILYKESQYLSQWVADPNEKLPGDLYPMCILHASRYDGGEILPPSRKVFSGKGPQPLVMARTGWEKDDLYLGAKGGNPTLDHAHMDVGSFVFDAYGYRWASDMGHADYAHYEKRLSSTRDLWDKREHSPRWKLYMYNNRYHNTLTINDQDHAVTGYAPLIEVYEQPDMMGGTFDLNNAFKGNTMRALRTLVIKDGKYLEVTDDILTSEEAGCDVRWNMATPAAVAVVHDGLLLTQGDVTMKLTAEGADVQWYAAPADASKDGYAEWDLAPEGFTMCGYTCRMEKNDRFVITCKLERII
;
A
#
# COMPACT_ATOMS: atom_id res chain seq x y z
N MET A 1 10.98 38.67 -20.55
CA MET A 1 10.46 37.44 -19.96
C MET A 1 11.27 36.16 -20.25
N LYS A 2 12.41 36.21 -20.94
CA LYS A 2 13.29 35.05 -21.24
C LYS A 2 14.53 34.93 -20.33
N ARG A 3 14.66 35.74 -19.27
CA ARG A 3 15.80 35.71 -18.34
C ARG A 3 15.47 35.23 -16.92
N LEU A 4 14.21 34.89 -16.61
CA LEU A 4 13.81 34.37 -15.28
C LEU A 4 13.77 32.86 -15.19
N ILE A 5 13.85 32.13 -16.29
CA ILE A 5 13.71 30.66 -16.32
C ILE A 5 15.03 29.95 -15.99
N TYR A 6 16.18 30.63 -16.17
CA TYR A 6 17.49 30.04 -15.80
C TYR A 6 17.84 30.13 -14.30
N ILE A 7 17.06 30.86 -13.50
CA ILE A 7 17.34 31.12 -12.07
C ILE A 7 16.69 30.07 -11.17
N PHE A 8 15.68 29.32 -11.64
CA PHE A 8 14.97 28.37 -10.77
C PHE A 8 15.60 26.97 -10.65
N LEU A 9 16.48 26.55 -11.58
CA LEU A 9 17.32 25.36 -11.40
C LEU A 9 18.53 25.62 -10.49
N SER A 10 18.88 26.89 -10.24
CA SER A 10 20.00 27.31 -9.38
C SER A 10 19.60 27.55 -7.92
N ILE A 11 18.31 27.54 -7.55
CA ILE A 11 17.85 27.97 -6.22
C ILE A 11 17.60 26.76 -5.27
N ILE A 12 17.62 25.54 -5.76
CA ILE A 12 17.56 24.34 -4.89
C ILE A 12 18.94 24.01 -4.27
N ILE A 13 20.02 24.65 -4.69
CA ILE A 13 21.41 24.40 -4.23
C ILE A 13 21.95 25.48 -3.30
N LEU A 14 21.19 26.48 -2.88
CA LEU A 14 21.69 27.58 -2.04
C LEU A 14 21.25 27.51 -0.58
N ALA A 15 21.68 26.45 0.13
CA ALA A 15 21.81 26.51 1.58
C ALA A 15 22.91 25.54 2.05
N SER A 16 24.17 25.82 1.74
CA SER A 16 25.34 25.76 2.63
C SER A 16 26.66 25.71 1.84
N CYS A 17 27.55 26.63 2.14
CA CYS A 17 29.00 26.69 1.99
C CYS A 17 29.70 26.05 0.78
N SER A 18 30.40 26.94 0.03
CA SER A 18 31.42 26.65 -1.00
C SER A 18 30.94 25.86 -2.22
N VAL A 19 30.46 26.61 -3.21
CA VAL A 19 30.13 26.11 -4.55
C VAL A 19 31.39 25.69 -5.27
N LYS A 20 31.70 24.41 -5.35
CA LYS A 20 32.27 23.85 -6.56
C LYS A 20 31.17 23.90 -7.60
N GLU A 21 31.37 24.46 -8.76
CA GLU A 21 30.51 24.28 -9.93
C GLU A 21 30.51 22.79 -10.25
N GLU A 22 29.50 22.07 -9.74
CA GLU A 22 29.25 20.68 -10.16
C GLU A 22 28.80 20.73 -11.61
N SER A 23 29.48 19.97 -12.47
CA SER A 23 29.06 19.77 -13.85
C SER A 23 27.59 19.33 -13.87
N PRO A 24 26.78 19.83 -14.82
CA PRO A 24 25.37 19.41 -14.90
C PRO A 24 25.30 17.89 -15.01
N VAL A 25 24.45 17.27 -14.18
CA VAL A 25 24.23 15.83 -14.19
C VAL A 25 23.77 15.42 -15.60
N GLN A 26 24.57 14.57 -16.25
CA GLN A 26 24.31 14.10 -17.61
C GLN A 26 23.78 12.67 -17.57
N MET A 27 22.88 12.36 -18.51
CA MET A 27 22.39 11.00 -18.69
C MET A 27 23.55 10.07 -19.12
N ARG A 28 23.64 8.92 -18.50
CA ARG A 28 24.59 7.86 -18.82
C ARG A 28 24.47 7.47 -20.30
N GLN A 29 25.60 7.33 -20.96
CA GLN A 29 25.68 6.86 -22.33
C GLN A 29 25.61 5.32 -22.37
N GLY A 30 25.02 4.76 -23.43
CA GLY A 30 24.89 3.32 -23.65
C GLY A 30 23.69 2.68 -22.93
N HIS A 31 23.58 1.39 -23.11
CA HIS A 31 22.51 0.53 -22.61
C HIS A 31 23.08 -0.74 -21.95
N PRO A 32 22.39 -1.36 -20.97
CA PRO A 32 21.17 -0.87 -20.32
C PRO A 32 21.42 0.28 -19.34
N ARG A 33 20.41 1.13 -19.15
CA ARG A 33 20.41 2.26 -18.20
C ARG A 33 19.02 2.50 -17.56
N VAL A 34 18.04 1.65 -17.84
CA VAL A 34 16.71 1.67 -17.22
C VAL A 34 16.65 0.56 -16.18
N LEU A 35 16.42 0.90 -14.92
CA LEU A 35 16.38 0.02 -13.74
C LEU A 35 17.74 -0.61 -13.36
N ALA A 36 18.56 -0.95 -14.32
CA ALA A 36 19.84 -1.63 -14.11
C ALA A 36 20.85 -1.27 -15.20
N THR A 37 22.12 -1.47 -14.89
CA THR A 37 23.25 -1.44 -15.84
C THR A 37 23.71 -2.85 -16.17
N ALA A 38 24.62 -3.00 -17.13
CA ALA A 38 25.25 -4.29 -17.44
C ALA A 38 25.98 -4.86 -16.20
N GLU A 39 26.66 -4.00 -15.43
CA GLU A 39 27.35 -4.36 -14.19
C GLU A 39 26.38 -4.89 -13.11
N ASP A 40 25.18 -4.29 -12.97
CA ASP A 40 24.17 -4.78 -12.03
C ASP A 40 23.75 -6.23 -12.36
N PHE A 41 23.60 -6.56 -13.65
CA PHE A 41 23.29 -7.94 -14.07
C PHE A 41 24.46 -8.91 -13.88
N GLU A 42 25.70 -8.48 -14.08
CA GLU A 42 26.89 -9.29 -13.81
C GLU A 42 27.00 -9.61 -12.31
N ASN A 43 26.84 -8.61 -11.46
CA ASN A 43 26.85 -8.77 -10.01
C ASN A 43 25.68 -9.65 -9.53
N LEU A 44 24.49 -9.49 -10.10
CA LEU A 44 23.35 -10.34 -9.76
C LEU A 44 23.61 -11.81 -10.11
N ARG A 45 24.15 -12.10 -11.32
CA ARG A 45 24.49 -13.47 -11.73
C ARG A 45 25.51 -14.10 -10.78
N ALA A 46 26.57 -13.35 -10.43
CA ALA A 46 27.60 -13.83 -9.49
C ALA A 46 26.98 -14.19 -8.12
N LYS A 47 26.16 -13.32 -7.55
CA LYS A 47 25.50 -13.58 -6.24
C LYS A 47 24.51 -14.76 -6.28
N ILE A 48 23.83 -14.97 -7.41
CA ILE A 48 22.95 -16.14 -7.58
C ILE A 48 23.77 -17.43 -7.68
N GLU A 49 24.93 -17.40 -8.37
CA GLU A 49 25.84 -18.54 -8.49
C GLU A 49 26.50 -18.89 -7.17
N GLU A 50 26.94 -17.91 -6.38
CA GLU A 50 27.46 -18.08 -5.03
C GLU A 50 26.43 -18.76 -4.11
N GLY A 51 25.17 -18.36 -4.19
CA GLY A 51 24.07 -19.02 -3.49
C GLY A 51 23.95 -18.76 -2.00
N ASP A 52 24.77 -17.89 -1.43
CA ASP A 52 24.90 -17.68 0.01
C ASP A 52 23.69 -16.93 0.62
N PHE A 53 23.02 -16.08 -0.16
CA PHE A 53 21.85 -15.33 0.28
C PHE A 53 20.54 -15.97 -0.23
N LEU A 54 20.00 -16.91 0.54
CA LEU A 54 18.80 -17.68 0.17
C LEU A 54 17.59 -16.84 -0.25
N PRO A 55 17.25 -15.70 0.39
CA PRO A 55 16.17 -14.85 -0.07
C PRO A 55 16.32 -14.44 -1.55
N LEU A 56 17.50 -13.98 -1.95
CA LEU A 56 17.80 -13.58 -3.33
C LEU A 56 17.71 -14.75 -4.30
N VAL A 57 18.30 -15.89 -3.94
CA VAL A 57 18.27 -17.12 -4.75
C VAL A 57 16.82 -17.59 -4.97
N ASN A 58 15.99 -17.54 -3.92
CA ASN A 58 14.59 -17.95 -4.02
C ASN A 58 13.74 -16.94 -4.79
N MET A 59 14.01 -15.63 -4.67
CA MET A 59 13.39 -14.61 -5.53
C MET A 59 13.71 -14.88 -7.02
N HIS A 60 14.97 -15.13 -7.33
CA HIS A 60 15.39 -15.50 -8.69
C HIS A 60 14.66 -16.75 -9.19
N ARG A 61 14.65 -17.83 -8.39
CA ARG A 61 13.95 -19.09 -8.75
C ARG A 61 12.47 -18.88 -9.00
N LYS A 62 11.82 -18.04 -8.18
CA LYS A 62 10.41 -17.70 -8.30
C LYS A 62 10.12 -16.98 -9.62
N GLU A 63 10.96 -16.02 -9.99
CA GLU A 63 10.82 -15.27 -11.25
C GLU A 63 11.14 -16.14 -12.48
N MET A 64 12.18 -16.97 -12.41
CA MET A 64 12.52 -17.90 -13.49
C MET A 64 11.39 -18.91 -13.75
N ARG A 65 10.75 -19.41 -12.67
CA ARG A 65 9.57 -20.26 -12.80
C ARG A 65 8.42 -19.55 -13.51
N ALA A 66 8.16 -18.29 -13.18
CA ALA A 66 7.15 -17.49 -13.87
C ALA A 66 7.49 -17.31 -15.35
N ALA A 67 8.73 -16.97 -15.65
CA ALA A 67 9.21 -16.81 -17.02
C ALA A 67 9.12 -18.12 -17.84
N ASP A 68 9.40 -19.28 -17.25
CA ASP A 68 9.23 -20.58 -17.90
C ASP A 68 7.77 -20.84 -18.28
N ILE A 69 6.83 -20.56 -17.37
CA ILE A 69 5.39 -20.71 -17.65
C ILE A 69 4.97 -19.78 -18.79
N TYR A 70 5.42 -18.51 -18.76
CA TYR A 70 5.05 -17.53 -19.78
C TYR A 70 5.73 -17.80 -21.14
N ALA A 71 6.97 -18.26 -21.15
CA ALA A 71 7.68 -18.62 -22.39
C ALA A 71 7.10 -19.88 -23.06
N ALA A 72 6.47 -20.76 -22.29
CA ALA A 72 5.76 -21.92 -22.82
C ALA A 72 4.40 -21.56 -23.44
N ASP A 73 3.80 -20.42 -23.07
CA ASP A 73 2.56 -19.93 -23.67
C ASP A 73 2.86 -19.14 -24.96
N THR A 74 2.60 -19.75 -26.10
CA THR A 74 2.78 -19.13 -27.42
C THR A 74 1.57 -18.33 -27.89
N ALA A 75 0.49 -18.28 -27.10
CA ALA A 75 -0.71 -17.53 -27.45
C ALA A 75 -0.45 -16.02 -27.45
N LYS A 76 -1.04 -15.34 -28.42
CA LYS A 76 -1.00 -13.89 -28.50
C LYS A 76 -1.81 -13.26 -27.38
N ILE A 77 -1.32 -12.18 -26.80
CA ILE A 77 -2.06 -11.40 -25.82
C ILE A 77 -2.98 -10.42 -26.57
N SER A 78 -4.16 -10.90 -26.93
CA SER A 78 -5.17 -10.06 -27.55
C SER A 78 -5.63 -8.96 -26.61
N MET A 79 -5.91 -7.78 -27.16
CA MET A 79 -6.42 -6.64 -26.41
C MET A 79 -7.82 -6.93 -25.84
N PHE A 80 -7.99 -6.85 -24.50
CA PHE A 80 -9.29 -7.01 -23.86
C PHE A 80 -9.47 -6.07 -22.67
N TYR A 81 -10.70 -5.62 -22.48
CA TYR A 81 -11.10 -4.75 -21.39
C TYR A 81 -11.82 -5.53 -20.28
N ASP A 82 -11.97 -4.90 -19.10
CA ASP A 82 -12.85 -5.42 -18.07
C ASP A 82 -14.33 -5.41 -18.53
N GLN A 83 -15.21 -6.02 -17.71
CA GLN A 83 -16.64 -6.10 -18.03
C GLN A 83 -17.33 -4.72 -18.17
N ALA A 84 -16.75 -3.67 -17.60
CA ALA A 84 -17.24 -2.31 -17.71
C ALA A 84 -16.70 -1.58 -18.95
N GLY A 85 -15.78 -2.18 -19.70
CA GLY A 85 -15.14 -1.57 -20.86
C GLY A 85 -14.19 -0.41 -20.53
N LYS A 86 -13.77 -0.28 -19.26
CA LYS A 86 -13.00 0.87 -18.77
C LYS A 86 -11.51 0.59 -18.63
N ARG A 87 -11.14 -0.60 -18.13
CA ARG A 87 -9.77 -0.98 -17.81
C ARG A 87 -9.24 -1.98 -18.81
N LEU A 88 -8.11 -1.69 -19.44
CA LEU A 88 -7.44 -2.57 -20.39
C LEU A 88 -6.68 -3.68 -19.65
N ARG A 89 -7.39 -4.75 -19.28
CA ARG A 89 -6.84 -5.85 -18.47
C ARG A 89 -5.67 -6.59 -19.13
N SER A 90 -5.65 -6.65 -20.45
CA SER A 90 -4.53 -7.22 -21.20
C SER A 90 -3.21 -6.48 -21.00
N ALA A 91 -3.22 -5.18 -20.63
CA ALA A 91 -2.01 -4.44 -20.33
C ALA A 91 -1.28 -4.99 -19.09
N ASN A 92 -2.02 -5.34 -18.03
CA ASN A 92 -1.43 -5.97 -16.84
C ASN A 92 -0.81 -7.35 -17.18
N LYS A 93 -1.52 -8.18 -17.98
CA LYS A 93 -1.01 -9.49 -18.42
C LYS A 93 0.29 -9.31 -19.21
N ALA A 94 0.29 -8.43 -20.22
CA ALA A 94 1.45 -8.17 -21.05
C ALA A 94 2.64 -7.61 -20.25
N SER A 95 2.38 -6.71 -19.29
CA SER A 95 3.41 -6.16 -18.41
C SER A 95 4.08 -7.26 -17.58
N THR A 96 3.28 -8.09 -16.90
CA THR A 96 3.80 -9.14 -16.02
C THR A 96 4.60 -10.18 -16.80
N GLU A 97 4.04 -10.72 -17.89
CA GLU A 97 4.72 -11.75 -18.70
C GLU A 97 5.96 -11.20 -19.42
N GLY A 98 5.87 -9.97 -19.94
CA GLY A 98 6.96 -9.31 -20.64
C GLY A 98 8.15 -9.07 -19.71
N MET A 99 7.93 -8.52 -18.53
CA MET A 99 8.98 -8.24 -17.57
C MET A 99 9.67 -9.49 -17.06
N ALA A 100 8.94 -10.57 -16.78
CA ALA A 100 9.52 -11.84 -16.38
C ALA A 100 10.40 -12.46 -17.48
N CYS A 101 9.95 -12.43 -18.74
CA CYS A 101 10.74 -12.96 -19.86
C CYS A 101 11.97 -12.09 -20.15
N LEU A 102 11.88 -10.76 -20.06
CA LEU A 102 13.03 -9.86 -20.19
C LEU A 102 14.09 -10.15 -19.14
N TYR A 103 13.67 -10.25 -17.86
CA TYR A 103 14.57 -10.61 -16.78
C TYR A 103 15.25 -11.97 -17.03
N ALA A 104 14.48 -13.00 -17.37
CA ALA A 104 15.02 -14.34 -17.60
C ALA A 104 16.01 -14.36 -18.78
N TYR A 105 15.76 -13.60 -19.84
CA TYR A 105 16.72 -13.46 -20.94
C TYR A 105 18.02 -12.78 -20.49
N MET A 106 17.94 -11.69 -19.71
CA MET A 106 19.13 -11.01 -19.19
C MET A 106 19.96 -11.91 -18.27
N MET A 107 19.32 -12.84 -17.56
CA MET A 107 20.00 -13.78 -16.66
C MET A 107 20.62 -14.97 -17.41
N THR A 108 19.99 -15.48 -18.48
CA THR A 108 20.37 -16.76 -19.09
C THR A 108 20.83 -16.67 -20.55
N GLY A 109 20.42 -15.64 -21.29
CA GLY A 109 20.61 -15.54 -22.75
C GLY A 109 19.77 -16.54 -23.54
N GLU A 110 18.85 -17.29 -22.91
CA GLU A 110 18.07 -18.31 -23.61
C GLU A 110 17.04 -17.72 -24.58
N LYS A 111 17.07 -18.18 -25.81
CA LYS A 111 16.24 -17.70 -26.90
C LYS A 111 14.74 -17.79 -26.65
N LYS A 112 14.25 -18.78 -25.89
CA LYS A 112 12.83 -18.93 -25.57
C LYS A 112 12.24 -17.70 -24.86
N TYR A 113 13.01 -17.08 -23.94
CA TYR A 113 12.59 -15.89 -23.21
C TYR A 113 12.62 -14.64 -24.11
N LEU A 114 13.67 -14.52 -24.95
CA LEU A 114 13.76 -13.44 -25.93
C LEU A 114 12.58 -13.48 -26.92
N ASP A 115 12.29 -14.66 -27.49
CA ASP A 115 11.21 -14.82 -28.44
C ASP A 115 9.85 -14.44 -27.84
N ARG A 116 9.60 -14.84 -26.56
CA ARG A 116 8.36 -14.47 -25.87
C ARG A 116 8.30 -12.98 -25.57
N ALA A 117 9.37 -12.39 -25.04
CA ALA A 117 9.43 -10.95 -24.75
C ALA A 117 9.19 -10.11 -26.01
N LEU A 118 9.85 -10.43 -27.12
CA LEU A 118 9.67 -9.75 -28.42
C LEU A 118 8.24 -9.93 -28.95
N SER A 119 7.66 -11.14 -28.84
CA SER A 119 6.26 -11.36 -29.23
C SER A 119 5.30 -10.46 -28.43
N ILE A 120 5.50 -10.30 -27.12
CA ILE A 120 4.67 -9.42 -26.27
C ILE A 120 4.84 -7.95 -26.67
N VAL A 121 6.07 -7.50 -26.90
CA VAL A 121 6.35 -6.13 -27.36
C VAL A 121 5.71 -5.85 -28.69
N ASP A 122 5.79 -6.80 -29.65
CA ASP A 122 5.14 -6.70 -30.96
C ASP A 122 3.62 -6.59 -30.85
N GLU A 123 3.00 -7.37 -29.95
CA GLU A 123 1.56 -7.27 -29.68
C GLU A 123 1.19 -5.88 -29.13
N LEU A 124 1.89 -5.40 -28.08
CA LEU A 124 1.67 -4.07 -27.49
C LEU A 124 1.82 -2.95 -28.52
N CYS A 125 2.83 -3.05 -29.38
CA CYS A 125 3.03 -2.10 -30.47
C CYS A 125 1.93 -2.17 -31.53
N SER A 126 1.32 -3.34 -31.75
CA SER A 126 0.23 -3.53 -32.71
C SER A 126 -1.13 -3.00 -32.24
N TRP A 127 -1.33 -2.86 -30.93
CA TRP A 127 -2.61 -2.38 -30.39
C TRP A 127 -2.87 -0.93 -30.83
N PRO A 128 -4.12 -0.58 -31.18
CA PRO A 128 -4.44 0.77 -31.64
C PRO A 128 -4.30 1.84 -30.55
N THR A 129 -4.37 1.45 -29.29
CA THR A 129 -4.28 2.34 -28.11
C THR A 129 -3.82 1.56 -26.89
N TRP A 130 -3.22 2.27 -25.92
CA TRP A 130 -2.94 1.76 -24.58
C TRP A 130 -3.90 2.31 -23.51
N ASN A 131 -5.06 2.78 -23.91
CA ASN A 131 -6.13 3.28 -23.07
C ASN A 131 -5.72 4.47 -22.18
N PRO A 132 -5.27 5.61 -22.73
CA PRO A 132 -4.86 6.77 -21.94
C PRO A 132 -6.02 7.40 -21.15
N SER A 133 -7.28 7.07 -21.42
CA SER A 133 -8.43 7.45 -20.61
C SER A 133 -8.42 6.79 -19.21
N HIS A 134 -7.70 5.69 -19.05
CA HIS A 134 -7.32 5.07 -17.79
C HIS A 134 -5.80 4.92 -17.76
N PHE A 135 -5.09 6.01 -17.45
CA PHE A 135 -3.65 6.15 -17.70
C PHE A 135 -2.78 5.09 -17.02
N LEU A 136 -3.27 4.43 -15.97
CA LEU A 136 -2.60 3.25 -15.37
C LEU A 136 -2.39 2.13 -16.38
N ASP A 137 -3.33 1.93 -17.32
CA ASP A 137 -3.21 0.90 -18.35
C ASP A 137 -2.12 1.25 -19.36
N ALA A 138 -2.03 2.53 -19.77
CA ALA A 138 -0.97 3.00 -20.63
C ALA A 138 0.40 2.87 -19.96
N ALA A 139 0.50 3.17 -18.67
CA ALA A 139 1.71 2.98 -17.89
C ALA A 139 2.14 1.50 -17.85
N LYS A 140 1.19 0.59 -17.61
CA LYS A 140 1.47 -0.86 -17.60
C LYS A 140 1.90 -1.38 -18.99
N ALA A 141 1.23 -0.96 -20.06
CA ALA A 141 1.57 -1.37 -21.41
C ALA A 141 2.94 -0.85 -21.86
N SER A 142 3.35 0.33 -21.41
CA SER A 142 4.63 0.94 -21.79
C SER A 142 5.83 0.30 -21.11
N LEU A 143 5.69 -0.29 -19.93
CA LEU A 143 6.81 -0.80 -19.13
C LEU A 143 7.64 -1.86 -19.87
N PRO A 144 7.07 -2.98 -20.38
CA PRO A 144 7.85 -3.97 -21.11
C PRO A 144 8.44 -3.43 -22.43
N CYS A 145 7.77 -2.49 -23.10
CA CYS A 145 8.31 -1.84 -24.29
C CYS A 145 9.56 -1.00 -23.96
N THR A 146 9.49 -0.21 -22.86
CA THR A 146 10.59 0.61 -22.37
C THR A 146 11.80 -0.24 -21.99
N VAL A 147 11.55 -1.27 -21.17
CA VAL A 147 12.62 -2.17 -20.69
C VAL A 147 13.20 -3.01 -21.82
N ALA A 148 12.37 -3.49 -22.77
CA ALA A 148 12.86 -4.22 -23.93
C ALA A 148 13.77 -3.35 -24.82
N TYR A 149 13.39 -2.09 -25.07
CA TYR A 149 14.27 -1.18 -25.85
C TYR A 149 15.65 -1.08 -25.21
N ASP A 150 15.69 -0.91 -23.87
CA ASP A 150 16.92 -0.67 -23.14
C ASP A 150 17.76 -1.94 -22.91
N TRP A 151 17.13 -3.01 -22.41
CA TRP A 151 17.85 -4.24 -22.04
C TRP A 151 18.23 -5.09 -23.25
N LEU A 152 17.48 -4.99 -24.35
CA LEU A 152 17.71 -5.72 -25.59
C LEU A 152 18.33 -4.86 -26.69
N TYR A 153 18.88 -3.68 -26.33
CA TYR A 153 19.33 -2.67 -27.30
C TYR A 153 20.26 -3.24 -28.39
N ASP A 154 21.23 -4.07 -27.99
CA ASP A 154 22.19 -4.69 -28.93
C ASP A 154 21.61 -5.87 -29.74
N VAL A 155 20.42 -6.36 -29.36
CA VAL A 155 19.73 -7.49 -30.00
C VAL A 155 18.63 -7.02 -30.98
N LEU A 156 18.02 -5.87 -30.69
CA LEU A 156 16.94 -5.30 -31.51
C LEU A 156 17.47 -4.76 -32.82
N SER A 157 16.72 -5.02 -33.91
CA SER A 157 16.95 -4.33 -35.18
C SER A 157 16.57 -2.85 -35.08
N ASP A 158 17.13 -2.02 -35.97
CA ASP A 158 16.80 -0.60 -36.03
C ASP A 158 15.29 -0.36 -36.25
N GLU A 159 14.63 -1.20 -37.06
CA GLU A 159 13.19 -1.16 -37.29
C GLU A 159 12.40 -1.44 -36.00
N GLN A 160 12.84 -2.41 -35.19
CA GLN A 160 12.21 -2.69 -33.89
C GLN A 160 12.40 -1.54 -32.91
N LYS A 161 13.61 -0.95 -32.85
CA LYS A 161 13.90 0.23 -32.00
C LYS A 161 13.00 1.40 -32.35
N GLU A 162 12.94 1.79 -33.63
CA GLU A 162 12.08 2.89 -34.08
C GLU A 162 10.61 2.62 -33.78
N ARG A 163 10.13 1.41 -34.04
CA ARG A 163 8.75 1.02 -33.75
C ARG A 163 8.40 1.13 -32.26
N ILE A 164 9.31 0.71 -31.37
CA ILE A 164 9.10 0.84 -29.93
C ILE A 164 9.04 2.32 -29.53
N LEU A 165 10.00 3.14 -29.97
CA LEU A 165 10.04 4.56 -29.64
C LEU A 165 8.79 5.30 -30.15
N ASP A 166 8.34 5.00 -31.37
CA ASP A 166 7.12 5.59 -31.93
C ASP A 166 5.89 5.25 -31.05
N ASN A 167 5.76 3.99 -30.62
CA ASN A 167 4.63 3.58 -29.79
C ASN A 167 4.69 4.20 -28.40
N LEU A 168 5.85 4.28 -27.75
CA LEU A 168 6.03 4.98 -26.48
C LEU A 168 5.66 6.46 -26.59
N LYS A 169 6.09 7.12 -27.67
CA LYS A 169 5.76 8.51 -27.93
C LYS A 169 4.27 8.71 -28.18
N GLU A 170 3.68 7.98 -29.13
CA GLU A 170 2.31 8.21 -29.60
C GLU A 170 1.23 7.70 -28.64
N LYS A 171 1.49 6.60 -27.88
CA LYS A 171 0.48 5.96 -27.03
C LYS A 171 0.61 6.28 -25.53
N LEU A 172 1.75 6.84 -25.09
CA LEU A 172 1.97 7.22 -23.70
C LEU A 172 2.32 8.72 -23.57
N ILE A 173 3.40 9.18 -24.23
CA ILE A 173 3.97 10.52 -23.95
C ILE A 173 3.07 11.63 -24.54
N ILE A 174 2.68 11.58 -25.79
CA ILE A 174 1.79 12.55 -26.41
C ILE A 174 0.43 12.62 -25.70
N PRO A 175 -0.26 11.49 -25.40
CA PRO A 175 -1.49 11.52 -24.61
C PRO A 175 -1.32 12.18 -23.23
N SER A 176 -0.16 12.01 -22.57
CA SER A 176 0.10 12.65 -21.26
C SER A 176 0.08 14.19 -21.31
N GLN A 177 0.23 14.79 -22.47
CA GLN A 177 0.23 16.23 -22.65
C GLN A 177 -1.17 16.80 -22.94
N GLN A 178 -2.15 15.95 -23.21
CA GLN A 178 -3.53 16.37 -23.49
C GLN A 178 -4.24 16.82 -22.22
N PRO A 179 -5.03 17.92 -22.28
CA PRO A 179 -5.71 18.48 -21.11
C PRO A 179 -6.60 17.48 -20.36
N GLU A 180 -7.29 16.61 -21.09
CA GLU A 180 -8.19 15.60 -20.53
C GLU A 180 -7.51 14.54 -19.66
N HIS A 181 -6.19 14.35 -19.79
CA HIS A 181 -5.44 13.37 -19.02
C HIS A 181 -4.65 14.00 -17.85
N GLN A 182 -4.53 15.34 -17.79
CA GLN A 182 -3.73 16.03 -16.79
C GLN A 182 -4.20 15.75 -15.36
N TYR A 183 -5.49 15.57 -15.12
CA TYR A 183 -6.02 15.33 -13.78
C TYR A 183 -5.50 14.02 -13.17
N MET A 184 -5.23 13.00 -14.01
CA MET A 184 -4.70 11.70 -13.55
C MET A 184 -3.24 11.80 -13.13
N LEU A 185 -2.45 12.58 -13.88
CA LEU A 185 -1.03 12.79 -13.63
C LEU A 185 -0.76 13.66 -12.39
N ASN A 186 -1.72 14.51 -12.00
CA ASN A 186 -1.60 15.45 -10.90
C ASN A 186 -2.36 15.01 -9.64
N LYS A 187 -2.85 13.76 -9.57
CA LYS A 187 -3.50 13.22 -8.37
C LYS A 187 -2.52 13.13 -7.20
N PHE A 188 -3.07 13.19 -5.97
CA PHE A 188 -2.31 13.00 -4.73
C PHE A 188 -2.50 11.59 -4.16
N ASN A 189 -2.40 10.59 -5.01
CA ASN A 189 -2.53 9.17 -4.67
C ASN A 189 -1.63 8.31 -5.58
N ASN A 190 -1.72 6.99 -5.47
CA ASN A 190 -0.93 6.00 -6.23
C ASN A 190 -0.93 6.19 -7.77
N TRP A 191 -1.91 6.88 -8.34
CA TRP A 191 -1.92 7.19 -9.78
C TRP A 191 -0.75 8.09 -10.19
N ASN A 192 -0.38 9.04 -9.32
CA ASN A 192 0.70 9.97 -9.60
C ASN A 192 2.02 9.24 -9.83
N GLN A 193 2.38 8.34 -8.90
CA GLN A 193 3.63 7.59 -8.98
C GLN A 193 3.65 6.69 -10.21
N THR A 194 2.56 5.97 -10.48
CA THR A 194 2.48 5.05 -11.61
C THR A 194 2.58 5.78 -12.95
N CYS A 195 1.78 6.83 -13.13
CA CYS A 195 1.73 7.53 -14.42
C CYS A 195 3.02 8.31 -14.71
N ASN A 196 3.53 9.05 -13.72
CA ASN A 196 4.77 9.83 -13.92
C ASN A 196 6.01 8.92 -13.97
N GLY A 197 6.03 7.79 -13.25
CA GLY A 197 7.10 6.81 -13.33
C GLY A 197 7.24 6.21 -14.73
N ALA A 198 6.12 5.82 -15.35
CA ALA A 198 6.11 5.34 -16.72
C ALA A 198 6.59 6.40 -17.72
N LEU A 199 6.20 7.68 -17.54
CA LEU A 199 6.65 8.78 -18.38
C LEU A 199 8.15 9.02 -18.26
N ILE A 200 8.70 8.99 -17.06
CA ILE A 200 10.15 9.15 -16.82
C ILE A 200 10.91 8.01 -17.50
N ALA A 201 10.52 6.76 -17.25
CA ALA A 201 11.19 5.59 -17.81
C ALA A 201 11.17 5.59 -19.34
N ALA A 202 10.00 5.84 -19.95
CA ALA A 202 9.85 5.92 -21.41
C ALA A 202 10.65 7.09 -22.02
N SER A 203 10.74 8.21 -21.32
CA SER A 203 11.50 9.38 -21.81
C SER A 203 13.01 9.16 -21.72
N ILE A 204 13.50 8.36 -20.77
CA ILE A 204 14.92 7.98 -20.70
C ILE A 204 15.36 7.22 -21.97
N VAL A 205 14.52 6.32 -22.51
CA VAL A 205 14.85 5.62 -23.76
C VAL A 205 14.59 6.47 -25.00
N LEU A 206 13.57 7.33 -25.01
CA LEU A 206 13.31 8.26 -26.10
C LEU A 206 14.41 9.33 -26.24
N TYR A 207 15.19 9.58 -25.19
CA TYR A 207 16.29 10.53 -25.18
C TYR A 207 17.31 10.31 -26.31
N ASP A 208 17.54 9.06 -26.72
CA ASP A 208 18.48 8.75 -27.79
C ASP A 208 18.10 9.39 -29.14
N ARG A 209 16.80 9.56 -29.35
CA ARG A 209 16.26 10.14 -30.57
C ARG A 209 15.85 11.62 -30.42
N GLU A 210 15.26 11.96 -29.29
CA GLU A 210 14.67 13.28 -29.02
C GLU A 210 15.10 13.83 -27.63
N PRO A 211 16.35 14.21 -27.45
CA PRO A 211 16.91 14.54 -26.14
C PRO A 211 16.24 15.73 -25.45
N GLU A 212 16.00 16.83 -26.14
CA GLU A 212 15.38 18.03 -25.56
C GLU A 212 13.93 17.78 -25.15
N PHE A 213 13.17 17.10 -25.99
CA PHE A 213 11.79 16.74 -25.72
C PHE A 213 11.70 15.78 -24.52
N SER A 214 12.56 14.78 -24.48
CA SER A 214 12.61 13.80 -23.38
C SER A 214 12.96 14.44 -22.05
N GLN A 215 13.94 15.34 -22.00
CA GLN A 215 14.28 16.09 -20.79
C GLN A 215 13.12 16.93 -20.28
N GLU A 216 12.36 17.56 -21.16
CA GLU A 216 11.18 18.34 -20.76
C GLU A 216 10.07 17.46 -20.17
N VAL A 217 9.84 16.27 -20.72
CA VAL A 217 8.86 15.32 -20.17
C VAL A 217 9.31 14.81 -18.80
N ILE A 218 10.58 14.41 -18.64
CA ILE A 218 11.15 13.96 -17.36
C ILE A 218 11.00 15.08 -16.31
N ARG A 219 11.42 16.30 -16.63
CA ARG A 219 11.32 17.45 -15.72
C ARG A 219 9.87 17.66 -15.25
N LYS A 220 8.90 17.68 -16.16
CA LYS A 220 7.48 17.84 -15.83
C LYS A 220 6.94 16.69 -14.97
N ALA A 221 7.35 15.45 -15.26
CA ALA A 221 6.91 14.30 -14.49
C ALA A 221 7.46 14.34 -13.04
N ILE A 222 8.72 14.74 -12.85
CA ILE A 222 9.32 14.98 -11.52
C ILE A 222 8.58 16.10 -10.78
N GLU A 223 8.32 17.24 -11.44
CA GLU A 223 7.59 18.37 -10.85
C GLU A 223 6.18 18.00 -10.39
N ARG A 224 5.49 17.09 -11.10
CA ARG A 224 4.18 16.55 -10.69
C ARG A 224 4.28 15.54 -9.56
N ASN A 225 5.37 14.76 -9.51
CA ASN A 225 5.54 13.71 -8.51
C ASN A 225 5.86 14.30 -7.12
N ILE A 226 6.71 15.32 -7.04
CA ILE A 226 7.15 15.91 -5.76
C ILE A 226 5.98 16.27 -4.82
N PRO A 227 4.97 17.08 -5.22
CA PRO A 227 3.90 17.46 -4.32
C PRO A 227 2.96 16.32 -3.94
N ALA A 228 2.90 15.26 -4.74
CA ALA A 228 2.09 14.07 -4.44
C ALA A 228 2.85 13.11 -3.52
N PHE A 229 4.14 12.89 -3.77
CA PHE A 229 4.95 11.93 -3.01
C PHE A 229 5.30 12.43 -1.60
N LYS A 230 5.72 13.70 -1.44
CA LYS A 230 6.12 14.23 -0.13
C LYS A 230 5.08 14.05 0.97
N PRO A 231 3.79 14.35 0.75
CA PRO A 231 2.75 14.09 1.77
C PRO A 231 2.50 12.62 2.06
N MET A 232 2.82 11.71 1.13
CA MET A 232 2.61 10.27 1.28
C MET A 232 3.58 9.60 2.26
N SER A 233 4.70 10.25 2.57
CA SER A 233 5.67 9.74 3.53
C SER A 233 5.81 10.62 4.78
N ALA A 234 5.45 11.90 4.69
CA ALA A 234 5.64 12.86 5.78
C ALA A 234 4.57 12.71 6.87
N PRO A 235 4.95 12.91 8.15
CA PRO A 235 6.32 13.14 8.64
C PRO A 235 7.06 11.85 9.05
N ASP A 236 6.41 10.70 9.00
CA ASP A 236 6.82 9.50 9.75
C ASP A 236 6.69 8.18 8.98
N GLY A 237 6.53 8.26 7.67
CA GLY A 237 6.52 7.10 6.77
C GLY A 237 5.17 6.40 6.62
N VAL A 238 4.15 6.84 7.34
CA VAL A 238 2.79 6.27 7.22
C VAL A 238 2.18 6.61 5.87
N TYR A 239 1.79 5.58 5.11
CA TYR A 239 1.08 5.77 3.86
C TYR A 239 -0.43 5.99 4.13
N PRO A 240 -1.00 7.15 3.76
CA PRO A 240 -2.34 7.53 4.23
C PRO A 240 -3.48 6.63 3.76
N GLU A 241 -3.32 5.97 2.61
CA GLU A 241 -4.32 5.10 1.99
C GLU A 241 -4.27 3.64 2.52
N GLY A 242 -3.35 3.36 3.46
CA GLY A 242 -3.14 2.03 4.03
C GLY A 242 -2.10 1.17 3.31
N PRO A 243 -1.76 0.00 3.89
CA PRO A 243 -0.59 -0.79 3.47
C PRO A 243 -0.70 -1.40 2.08
N MET A 244 -1.91 -1.72 1.58
CA MET A 244 -2.09 -2.26 0.24
C MET A 244 -1.86 -1.19 -0.85
N TYR A 245 -2.37 0.03 -0.63
CA TYR A 245 -2.14 1.15 -1.56
C TYR A 245 -0.70 1.67 -1.49
N MET A 246 -0.06 1.53 -0.33
CA MET A 246 1.37 1.74 -0.22
C MET A 246 2.14 0.83 -1.18
N PHE A 247 1.81 -0.46 -1.24
CA PHE A 247 2.42 -1.38 -2.20
C PHE A 247 2.22 -0.88 -3.64
N ALA A 248 1.01 -0.52 -4.02
CA ALA A 248 0.70 -0.07 -5.38
C ALA A 248 1.41 1.23 -5.76
N GLY A 249 1.42 2.24 -4.87
CA GLY A 249 2.03 3.54 -5.13
C GLY A 249 3.55 3.52 -5.00
N MET A 250 4.07 2.98 -3.88
CA MET A 250 5.49 3.03 -3.59
C MET A 250 6.34 2.10 -4.45
N SER A 251 5.79 1.01 -5.01
CA SER A 251 6.52 0.22 -6.01
C SER A 251 6.87 1.05 -7.24
N TRP A 252 5.96 1.91 -7.70
CA TRP A 252 6.21 2.82 -8.80
C TRP A 252 7.04 4.05 -8.41
N GLN A 253 6.98 4.46 -7.15
CA GLN A 253 7.89 5.49 -6.65
C GLN A 253 9.33 4.99 -6.62
N VAL A 254 9.57 3.76 -6.19
CA VAL A 254 10.89 3.12 -6.27
C VAL A 254 11.34 2.96 -7.72
N LEU A 255 10.42 2.66 -8.66
CA LEU A 255 10.75 2.68 -10.08
C LEU A 255 11.26 4.05 -10.52
N ILE A 256 10.63 5.15 -10.09
CA ILE A 256 11.12 6.52 -10.40
C ILE A 256 12.57 6.70 -9.90
N PHE A 257 12.85 6.34 -8.65
CA PHE A 257 14.21 6.45 -8.11
C PHE A 257 15.19 5.59 -8.89
N SER A 258 14.84 4.31 -9.10
CA SER A 258 15.70 3.34 -9.78
C SER A 258 16.06 3.73 -11.21
N VAL A 259 15.10 4.23 -11.99
CA VAL A 259 15.38 4.66 -13.37
C VAL A 259 16.20 5.95 -13.40
N LEU A 260 16.00 6.86 -12.46
CA LEU A 260 16.80 8.08 -12.35
C LEU A 260 18.23 7.77 -11.87
N GLU A 261 18.39 6.96 -10.84
CA GLU A 261 19.71 6.52 -10.33
C GLU A 261 20.48 5.74 -11.39
N SER A 262 19.82 4.82 -12.09
CA SER A 262 20.44 4.04 -13.16
C SER A 262 20.86 4.91 -14.34
N ALA A 263 20.01 5.87 -14.77
CA ALA A 263 20.27 6.70 -15.92
C ALA A 263 21.19 7.91 -15.63
N TYR A 264 21.11 8.49 -14.43
CA TYR A 264 21.81 9.74 -14.07
C TYR A 264 22.80 9.60 -12.92
N GLY A 265 22.81 8.47 -12.21
CA GLY A 265 23.59 8.28 -10.98
C GLY A 265 23.01 9.00 -9.76
N THR A 266 21.79 9.53 -9.85
CA THR A 266 21.11 10.26 -8.79
C THR A 266 19.59 10.24 -9.01
N ASP A 267 18.84 10.19 -7.91
CA ASP A 267 17.39 10.41 -7.91
C ASP A 267 17.01 11.90 -7.72
N PHE A 268 17.98 12.81 -7.82
CA PHE A 268 17.83 14.25 -7.59
C PHE A 268 17.32 14.62 -6.18
N GLY A 269 17.61 13.79 -5.18
CA GLY A 269 17.20 13.99 -3.79
C GLY A 269 15.71 13.73 -3.52
N LEU A 270 15.04 13.03 -4.41
CA LEU A 270 13.62 12.67 -4.20
C LEU A 270 13.45 11.73 -2.99
N SER A 271 14.34 10.75 -2.81
CA SER A 271 14.31 9.82 -1.69
C SER A 271 14.67 10.43 -0.33
N ASP A 272 15.15 11.68 -0.30
CA ASP A 272 15.38 12.42 0.94
C ASP A 272 14.10 13.08 1.50
N ALA A 273 12.92 12.75 0.96
CA ALA A 273 11.63 13.25 1.43
C ALA A 273 11.39 12.87 2.90
N ALA A 274 10.85 13.83 3.67
CA ALA A 274 10.62 13.66 5.11
C ALA A 274 9.78 12.41 5.41
N GLY A 275 10.26 11.57 6.33
CA GLY A 275 9.61 10.35 6.76
C GLY A 275 9.76 9.16 5.82
N PHE A 276 10.32 9.34 4.62
CA PHE A 276 10.49 8.24 3.69
C PHE A 276 11.43 7.15 4.23
N ASP A 277 12.45 7.53 4.99
CA ASP A 277 13.35 6.65 5.73
C ASP A 277 12.62 5.70 6.72
N LYS A 278 11.43 6.08 7.18
CA LYS A 278 10.62 5.30 8.13
C LYS A 278 9.54 4.45 7.45
N ALA A 279 9.34 4.62 6.15
CA ALA A 279 8.28 3.94 5.40
C ALA A 279 8.41 2.40 5.44
N GLY A 280 9.63 1.87 5.46
CA GLY A 280 9.90 0.43 5.62
C GLY A 280 9.45 -0.10 6.98
N MET A 281 9.70 0.66 8.06
CA MET A 281 9.27 0.28 9.40
C MET A 281 7.73 0.32 9.52
N TYR A 282 7.07 1.35 8.97
CA TYR A 282 5.60 1.36 8.86
C TYR A 282 5.08 0.11 8.16
N ARG A 283 5.66 -0.24 7.00
CA ARG A 283 5.23 -1.41 6.24
C ARG A 283 5.42 -2.70 7.03
N LEU A 284 6.58 -2.90 7.65
CA LEU A 284 6.86 -4.08 8.47
C LEU A 284 5.87 -4.19 9.64
N PHE A 285 5.62 -3.10 10.38
CA PHE A 285 4.68 -3.09 11.50
C PHE A 285 3.23 -3.26 11.08
N SER A 286 2.88 -2.94 9.81
CA SER A 286 1.53 -3.17 9.29
C SER A 286 1.17 -4.66 9.16
N HIS A 287 2.13 -5.58 9.21
CA HIS A 287 1.88 -7.01 9.35
C HIS A 287 1.52 -7.36 10.79
N GLY A 288 0.38 -7.99 10.98
CA GLY A 288 0.05 -8.64 12.23
C GLY A 288 0.87 -9.92 12.47
N ASN A 289 0.63 -10.57 13.60
CA ASN A 289 1.32 -11.83 13.92
C ASN A 289 0.63 -13.05 13.29
N THR A 290 -0.61 -12.90 12.84
CA THR A 290 -1.34 -13.89 12.02
C THR A 290 -1.05 -13.74 10.53
N GLU A 291 -0.13 -12.85 10.17
CA GLU A 291 0.22 -12.43 8.81
C GLU A 291 -0.87 -11.61 8.10
N ASP A 292 -2.00 -11.37 8.73
CA ASP A 292 -2.98 -10.41 8.26
C ASP A 292 -2.47 -8.99 8.45
N LEU A 293 -2.74 -8.12 7.47
CA LEU A 293 -2.39 -6.71 7.58
C LEU A 293 -3.29 -5.97 8.58
N PHE A 294 -2.79 -4.86 9.12
CA PHE A 294 -3.65 -3.81 9.66
C PHE A 294 -4.35 -3.12 8.49
N ASN A 295 -5.48 -3.65 8.11
CA ASN A 295 -6.15 -3.44 6.84
C ASN A 295 -7.20 -2.31 6.85
N PHE A 296 -6.94 -1.21 7.52
CA PHE A 296 -7.82 -0.02 7.49
C PHE A 296 -7.99 0.55 6.06
N SER A 297 -9.03 1.36 5.83
CA SER A 297 -9.38 1.91 4.52
C SER A 297 -9.75 0.79 3.51
N ASP A 298 -9.75 1.07 2.21
CA ASP A 298 -10.05 0.07 1.16
C ASP A 298 -8.96 -1.03 1.06
N ASN A 299 -8.51 -1.58 2.19
CA ASN A 299 -7.54 -2.68 2.24
C ASN A 299 -8.24 -4.00 2.59
N ASN A 300 -7.86 -5.09 1.92
CA ASN A 300 -8.49 -6.38 2.14
C ASN A 300 -8.01 -7.08 3.42
N THR A 301 -8.93 -7.83 4.04
CA THR A 301 -8.67 -8.66 5.23
C THR A 301 -7.88 -9.91 4.94
N LYS A 302 -8.03 -10.49 3.74
CA LYS A 302 -7.51 -11.83 3.47
C LYS A 302 -6.08 -11.78 2.96
N ALA A 303 -5.26 -12.61 3.58
CA ALA A 303 -3.91 -13.07 3.22
C ALA A 303 -3.66 -13.42 1.72
N ARG A 304 -4.58 -13.12 0.81
CA ARG A 304 -4.36 -13.25 -0.64
C ARG A 304 -3.22 -12.40 -1.16
N TYR A 305 -2.74 -11.46 -0.34
CA TYR A 305 -1.64 -10.56 -0.65
C TYR A 305 -0.29 -11.04 -0.12
N HIS A 306 -0.21 -12.12 0.66
CA HIS A 306 1.07 -12.63 1.15
C HIS A 306 2.04 -12.93 0.01
N SER A 307 1.55 -13.51 -1.09
CA SER A 307 2.41 -13.77 -2.26
C SER A 307 2.89 -12.52 -2.99
N THR A 308 2.19 -11.38 -2.84
CA THR A 308 2.60 -10.09 -3.43
C THR A 308 3.33 -9.21 -2.43
N ASP A 309 3.13 -9.41 -1.12
CA ASP A 309 3.78 -8.66 -0.06
C ASP A 309 5.28 -8.92 0.00
N HIS A 310 5.71 -10.13 -0.33
CA HIS A 310 7.12 -10.52 -0.36
C HIS A 310 7.84 -10.18 -1.68
N SER A 311 7.23 -9.37 -2.51
CA SER A 311 7.78 -8.84 -3.75
C SER A 311 7.77 -7.31 -3.78
N PHE A 312 7.85 -6.67 -2.61
CA PHE A 312 7.75 -5.23 -2.50
C PHE A 312 9.13 -4.57 -2.66
N PRO A 313 9.41 -3.93 -3.82
CA PRO A 313 10.72 -3.33 -4.09
C PRO A 313 11.16 -2.29 -3.07
N LEU A 314 10.19 -1.57 -2.47
CA LEU A 314 10.46 -0.55 -1.47
C LEU A 314 11.28 -1.07 -0.29
N MET A 315 10.98 -2.28 0.20
CA MET A 315 11.64 -2.81 1.39
C MET A 315 13.14 -3.02 1.14
N TRP A 316 13.49 -3.61 -0.01
CA TRP A 316 14.88 -3.81 -0.41
C TRP A 316 15.59 -2.50 -0.74
N TYR A 317 14.91 -1.58 -1.44
CA TYR A 317 15.44 -0.25 -1.72
C TYR A 317 15.76 0.54 -0.44
N LEU A 318 14.85 0.55 0.54
CA LEU A 318 15.05 1.26 1.80
C LEU A 318 16.15 0.64 2.66
N ALA A 319 16.22 -0.70 2.71
CA ALA A 319 17.27 -1.39 3.46
C ALA A 319 18.67 -1.05 2.92
N ASP A 320 18.84 -1.02 1.59
CA ASP A 320 20.07 -0.61 0.93
C ASP A 320 20.33 0.90 1.17
N ARG A 321 19.36 1.76 0.87
CA ARG A 321 19.50 3.22 0.92
C ARG A 321 19.79 3.78 2.31
N PHE A 322 19.14 3.25 3.36
CA PHE A 322 19.22 3.76 4.74
C PHE A 322 19.92 2.82 5.73
N GLY A 323 20.34 1.65 5.29
CA GLY A 323 21.13 0.71 6.10
C GLY A 323 20.36 0.02 7.23
N ASP A 324 19.02 0.02 7.20
CA ASP A 324 18.18 -0.69 8.20
C ASP A 324 17.65 -2.02 7.64
N SER A 325 18.43 -3.09 7.83
CA SER A 325 18.05 -4.44 7.40
C SER A 325 16.89 -5.05 8.19
N SER A 326 16.58 -4.54 9.38
CA SER A 326 15.53 -5.10 10.23
C SER A 326 14.14 -5.00 9.58
N ILE A 327 13.94 -4.04 8.67
CA ILE A 327 12.69 -3.93 7.92
C ILE A 327 12.43 -5.12 6.99
N LEU A 328 13.48 -5.87 6.62
CA LEU A 328 13.40 -7.06 5.76
C LEU A 328 13.02 -8.34 6.52
N TYR A 329 12.84 -8.27 7.85
CA TYR A 329 12.70 -9.47 8.68
C TYR A 329 11.62 -10.44 8.19
N LYS A 330 10.40 -9.98 7.97
CA LYS A 330 9.30 -10.85 7.48
C LYS A 330 9.53 -11.33 6.04
N GLU A 331 10.03 -10.47 5.17
CA GLU A 331 10.34 -10.86 3.79
C GLU A 331 11.44 -11.91 3.72
N SER A 332 12.53 -11.72 4.49
CA SER A 332 13.64 -12.68 4.51
C SER A 332 13.25 -14.03 5.08
N GLN A 333 12.42 -14.07 6.14
CA GLN A 333 11.87 -15.31 6.69
C GLN A 333 11.07 -16.09 5.64
N TYR A 334 10.11 -15.41 5.00
CA TYR A 334 9.31 -16.02 3.96
C TYR A 334 10.16 -16.54 2.79
N LEU A 335 11.03 -15.68 2.25
CA LEU A 335 11.85 -16.02 1.10
C LEU A 335 12.88 -17.12 1.41
N SER A 336 13.44 -17.16 2.64
CA SER A 336 14.36 -18.22 3.05
C SER A 336 13.70 -19.60 3.15
N GLN A 337 12.40 -19.64 3.45
CA GLN A 337 11.61 -20.87 3.61
C GLN A 337 10.77 -21.20 2.37
N TRP A 338 10.78 -20.31 1.36
CA TRP A 338 9.93 -20.45 0.19
C TRP A 338 10.21 -21.74 -0.58
N VAL A 339 9.15 -22.49 -0.85
CA VAL A 339 9.16 -23.67 -1.71
C VAL A 339 8.14 -23.44 -2.82
N ALA A 340 8.47 -23.78 -4.06
CA ALA A 340 7.58 -23.59 -5.20
C ALA A 340 6.27 -24.38 -5.02
N ASP A 341 5.14 -23.66 -4.94
CA ASP A 341 3.80 -24.22 -4.94
C ASP A 341 3.15 -23.99 -6.31
N PRO A 342 2.60 -25.03 -6.97
CA PRO A 342 1.86 -24.88 -8.23
C PRO A 342 0.68 -23.91 -8.14
N ASN A 343 0.09 -23.75 -6.98
CA ASN A 343 -1.06 -22.87 -6.73
C ASN A 343 -0.66 -21.47 -6.27
N GLU A 344 0.65 -21.22 -6.05
CA GLU A 344 1.12 -19.91 -5.63
C GLU A 344 0.92 -18.89 -6.77
N LYS A 345 0.48 -17.69 -6.40
CA LYS A 345 0.39 -16.57 -7.34
C LYS A 345 1.79 -16.20 -7.84
N LEU A 346 1.93 -16.13 -9.16
CA LEU A 346 3.17 -15.70 -9.80
C LEU A 346 3.48 -14.23 -9.51
N PRO A 347 4.77 -13.84 -9.51
CA PRO A 347 5.20 -12.47 -9.28
C PRO A 347 4.59 -11.45 -10.25
N GLY A 348 4.53 -10.20 -9.82
CA GLY A 348 4.07 -9.08 -10.64
C GLY A 348 5.18 -8.48 -11.51
N ASP A 349 4.81 -7.51 -12.33
CA ASP A 349 5.67 -6.87 -13.32
C ASP A 349 6.89 -6.11 -12.76
N LEU A 350 6.87 -5.67 -11.51
CA LEU A 350 8.00 -5.00 -10.86
C LEU A 350 8.88 -5.94 -10.03
N TYR A 351 8.64 -7.24 -10.08
CA TYR A 351 9.45 -8.20 -9.31
C TYR A 351 10.91 -8.29 -9.76
N PRO A 352 11.25 -8.18 -11.06
CA PRO A 352 12.65 -8.03 -11.49
C PRO A 352 13.37 -6.88 -10.81
N MET A 353 12.71 -5.72 -10.65
CA MET A 353 13.29 -4.58 -9.91
C MET A 353 13.50 -4.91 -8.43
N CYS A 354 12.59 -5.66 -7.80
CA CYS A 354 12.75 -6.14 -6.42
C CYS A 354 14.02 -7.01 -6.29
N ILE A 355 14.27 -7.92 -7.23
CA ILE A 355 15.47 -8.77 -7.26
C ILE A 355 16.74 -7.94 -7.44
N LEU A 356 16.72 -6.95 -8.33
CA LEU A 356 17.84 -6.03 -8.54
C LEU A 356 18.20 -5.26 -7.27
N HIS A 357 17.22 -4.78 -6.50
CA HIS A 357 17.48 -4.14 -5.20
C HIS A 357 17.97 -5.15 -4.17
N ALA A 358 17.39 -6.35 -4.09
CA ALA A 358 17.84 -7.39 -3.19
C ALA A 358 19.30 -7.83 -3.47
N SER A 359 19.75 -7.76 -4.74
CA SER A 359 21.13 -8.07 -5.11
C SER A 359 22.16 -7.06 -4.59
N ARG A 360 21.74 -5.84 -4.27
CA ARG A 360 22.60 -4.80 -3.69
C ARG A 360 22.78 -4.96 -2.19
N TYR A 361 21.95 -5.77 -1.54
CA TYR A 361 22.10 -6.07 -0.11
C TYR A 361 23.39 -6.82 0.15
N ASP A 362 24.28 -6.24 0.99
CA ASP A 362 25.64 -6.77 1.23
C ASP A 362 25.71 -7.84 2.32
N GLY A 363 24.57 -8.28 2.78
CA GLY A 363 24.52 -9.41 3.69
C GLY A 363 24.81 -9.04 5.15
N GLY A 364 24.26 -9.84 6.00
CA GLY A 364 24.26 -9.78 7.44
C GLY A 364 23.04 -10.57 7.89
N GLU A 365 23.02 -10.98 9.14
CA GLU A 365 21.84 -11.60 9.70
C GLU A 365 20.71 -10.57 9.77
N ILE A 366 19.56 -10.89 9.16
CA ILE A 366 18.38 -10.04 9.21
C ILE A 366 17.59 -10.41 10.47
N LEU A 367 17.76 -9.60 11.52
CA LEU A 367 17.06 -9.76 12.80
C LEU A 367 15.81 -8.87 12.87
N PRO A 368 14.80 -9.27 13.67
CA PRO A 368 13.64 -8.41 13.89
C PRO A 368 14.05 -7.11 14.58
N PRO A 369 13.37 -5.98 14.32
CA PRO A 369 13.67 -4.75 15.02
C PRO A 369 13.44 -4.91 16.53
N SER A 370 14.33 -4.31 17.33
CA SER A 370 14.18 -4.28 18.80
C SER A 370 12.97 -3.47 19.26
N ARG A 371 12.55 -2.50 18.44
CA ARG A 371 11.36 -1.68 18.67
C ARG A 371 10.10 -2.56 18.72
N LYS A 372 9.24 -2.30 19.71
CA LYS A 372 7.95 -3.00 19.87
C LYS A 372 6.73 -2.14 19.52
N VAL A 373 6.92 -0.83 19.39
CA VAL A 373 5.87 0.13 19.05
C VAL A 373 6.31 0.99 17.87
N PHE A 374 5.44 1.14 16.89
CA PHE A 374 5.54 2.13 15.81
C PHE A 374 4.36 3.09 15.92
N SER A 375 4.60 4.37 15.76
CA SER A 375 3.54 5.39 15.76
C SER A 375 3.76 6.41 14.65
N GLY A 376 2.66 6.89 14.09
CA GLY A 376 2.64 7.97 13.12
C GLY A 376 1.63 9.04 13.51
N LYS A 377 1.99 10.33 13.29
CA LYS A 377 1.18 11.51 13.63
C LYS A 377 0.81 12.34 12.40
N GLY A 378 1.03 11.81 11.21
CA GLY A 378 0.72 12.46 9.94
C GLY A 378 -0.78 12.54 9.62
N PRO A 379 -1.15 12.67 8.33
CA PRO A 379 -2.55 12.72 7.91
C PRO A 379 -3.39 11.51 8.37
N GLN A 380 -2.76 10.33 8.48
CA GLN A 380 -3.34 9.11 9.03
C GLN A 380 -2.59 8.75 10.33
N PRO A 381 -2.98 9.32 11.49
CA PRO A 381 -2.35 8.97 12.75
C PRO A 381 -2.71 7.54 13.15
N LEU A 382 -1.71 6.80 13.62
CA LEU A 382 -1.86 5.41 14.03
C LEU A 382 -0.80 5.00 15.05
N VAL A 383 -1.06 3.91 15.74
CA VAL A 383 -0.09 3.19 16.57
C VAL A 383 -0.21 1.70 16.30
N MET A 384 0.95 1.04 16.23
CA MET A 384 1.05 -0.42 16.11
C MET A 384 2.00 -0.91 17.19
N ALA A 385 1.58 -1.89 17.97
CA ALA A 385 2.32 -2.43 19.10
C ALA A 385 2.34 -3.95 19.07
N ARG A 386 3.43 -4.56 19.55
CA ARG A 386 3.57 -6.02 19.62
C ARG A 386 4.45 -6.47 20.77
N THR A 387 4.19 -7.66 21.31
CA THR A 387 5.05 -8.29 22.31
C THR A 387 6.26 -8.95 21.67
N GLY A 388 6.10 -9.47 20.47
CA GLY A 388 7.13 -10.13 19.67
C GLY A 388 6.71 -10.26 18.20
N TRP A 389 7.44 -11.10 17.46
CA TRP A 389 7.27 -11.30 16.03
C TRP A 389 6.77 -12.73 15.69
N GLU A 390 6.60 -13.56 16.71
CA GLU A 390 6.12 -14.93 16.53
C GLU A 390 4.58 -14.96 16.47
N LYS A 391 4.07 -16.06 15.93
CA LYS A 391 2.63 -16.24 15.68
C LYS A 391 1.76 -16.07 16.95
N ASP A 392 2.28 -16.53 18.09
CA ASP A 392 1.55 -16.52 19.36
C ASP A 392 1.69 -15.20 20.14
N ASP A 393 2.57 -14.31 19.71
CA ASP A 393 2.73 -12.99 20.28
C ASP A 393 1.48 -12.11 20.06
N LEU A 394 1.34 -11.08 20.87
CA LEU A 394 0.24 -10.13 20.76
C LEU A 394 0.62 -9.02 19.77
N TYR A 395 -0.37 -8.59 18.97
CA TYR A 395 -0.27 -7.46 18.06
C TYR A 395 -1.52 -6.61 18.13
N LEU A 396 -1.33 -5.30 18.22
CA LEU A 396 -2.36 -4.26 18.18
C LEU A 396 -2.03 -3.27 17.07
N GLY A 397 -2.97 -3.02 16.18
CA GLY A 397 -2.96 -1.86 15.28
C GLY A 397 -4.16 -0.98 15.58
N ALA A 398 -3.98 0.32 15.77
CA ALA A 398 -5.06 1.28 16.02
C ALA A 398 -4.84 2.58 15.28
N LYS A 399 -5.92 3.26 14.85
CA LYS A 399 -5.85 4.48 14.04
C LYS A 399 -6.83 5.56 14.48
N GLY A 400 -6.46 6.80 14.17
CA GLY A 400 -7.31 7.98 14.21
C GLY A 400 -7.60 8.54 12.81
N GLY A 401 -7.34 9.83 12.59
CA GLY A 401 -7.53 10.53 11.32
C GLY A 401 -8.98 10.95 11.06
N ASN A 402 -9.35 10.97 9.80
CA ASN A 402 -10.72 11.22 9.36
C ASN A 402 -10.97 10.56 7.99
N PRO A 403 -12.24 10.45 7.52
CA PRO A 403 -12.58 9.78 6.27
C PRO A 403 -12.37 10.63 5.00
N THR A 404 -11.64 11.75 5.03
CA THR A 404 -11.42 12.60 3.84
C THR A 404 -10.28 12.12 2.94
N LEU A 405 -9.40 11.25 3.43
CA LEU A 405 -8.30 10.68 2.65
C LEU A 405 -8.83 9.76 1.55
N ASP A 406 -8.03 9.57 0.49
CA ASP A 406 -8.39 8.61 -0.53
C ASP A 406 -8.49 7.20 0.06
N HIS A 407 -9.48 6.43 -0.41
CA HIS A 407 -9.80 5.09 0.06
C HIS A 407 -10.25 4.97 1.53
N ALA A 408 -10.37 6.07 2.29
CA ALA A 408 -10.72 6.04 3.70
C ALA A 408 -12.17 5.61 3.96
N HIS A 409 -12.38 5.04 5.16
CA HIS A 409 -13.67 4.69 5.75
C HIS A 409 -14.00 5.60 6.94
N MET A 410 -15.22 5.52 7.47
CA MET A 410 -15.57 6.11 8.78
C MET A 410 -15.14 5.17 9.91
N ASP A 411 -13.84 4.99 10.07
CA ASP A 411 -13.20 4.01 10.95
C ASP A 411 -12.29 4.66 12.01
N VAL A 412 -12.59 5.90 12.38
CA VAL A 412 -11.85 6.65 13.39
C VAL A 412 -11.91 5.96 14.75
N GLY A 413 -10.76 5.71 15.37
CA GLY A 413 -10.66 4.96 16.62
C GLY A 413 -10.73 3.43 16.45
N SER A 414 -10.72 2.94 15.19
CA SER A 414 -10.73 1.51 14.89
C SER A 414 -9.39 0.84 15.18
N PHE A 415 -9.45 -0.48 15.41
CA PHE A 415 -8.28 -1.29 15.75
C PHE A 415 -8.39 -2.71 15.20
N VAL A 416 -7.26 -3.38 15.14
CA VAL A 416 -7.14 -4.84 14.94
C VAL A 416 -6.32 -5.44 16.08
N PHE A 417 -6.56 -6.70 16.42
CA PHE A 417 -5.84 -7.39 17.48
C PHE A 417 -5.59 -8.86 17.16
N ASP A 418 -4.32 -9.27 17.22
CA ASP A 418 -3.89 -10.66 17.10
C ASP A 418 -3.34 -11.15 18.44
N ALA A 419 -3.60 -12.38 18.78
CA ALA A 419 -3.03 -13.05 19.93
C ALA A 419 -3.16 -14.58 19.79
N TYR A 420 -2.16 -15.32 20.26
CA TYR A 420 -2.20 -16.78 20.33
C TYR A 420 -2.49 -17.45 18.98
N GLY A 421 -1.96 -16.89 17.91
CA GLY A 421 -2.11 -17.44 16.56
C GLY A 421 -3.39 -17.07 15.82
N TYR A 422 -4.25 -16.22 16.39
CA TYR A 422 -5.54 -15.84 15.82
C TYR A 422 -5.74 -14.31 15.78
N ARG A 423 -6.49 -13.84 14.75
CA ARG A 423 -7.03 -12.48 14.68
C ARG A 423 -8.35 -12.41 15.45
N TRP A 424 -8.40 -11.65 16.54
CA TRP A 424 -9.58 -11.52 17.42
C TRP A 424 -10.44 -10.31 17.11
N ALA A 425 -9.82 -9.17 16.81
CA ALA A 425 -10.49 -8.00 16.28
C ALA A 425 -9.99 -7.74 14.87
N SER A 426 -10.89 -7.64 13.90
CA SER A 426 -10.57 -7.52 12.49
C SER A 426 -11.30 -6.35 11.84
N ASP A 427 -10.68 -5.71 10.87
CA ASP A 427 -11.42 -4.86 9.93
C ASP A 427 -12.00 -5.75 8.82
N MET A 428 -13.20 -5.43 8.34
CA MET A 428 -13.88 -6.21 7.31
C MET A 428 -13.40 -5.92 5.89
N GLY A 429 -12.53 -4.90 5.73
CA GLY A 429 -11.99 -4.51 4.43
C GLY A 429 -12.99 -3.80 3.54
N HIS A 430 -12.95 -4.09 2.25
CA HIS A 430 -13.83 -3.48 1.25
C HIS A 430 -14.36 -4.51 0.25
N ALA A 431 -15.47 -4.19 -0.42
CA ALA A 431 -15.99 -4.99 -1.52
C ALA A 431 -15.39 -4.58 -2.88
N ASP A 432 -15.59 -5.42 -3.91
CA ASP A 432 -15.20 -5.10 -5.29
C ASP A 432 -15.89 -3.81 -5.76
N TYR A 433 -15.10 -2.84 -6.17
CA TYR A 433 -15.59 -1.56 -6.70
C TYR A 433 -16.56 -1.72 -7.86
N ALA A 434 -16.32 -2.68 -8.77
CA ALA A 434 -17.22 -2.92 -9.89
C ALA A 434 -18.62 -3.35 -9.45
N HIS A 435 -18.73 -4.00 -8.28
CA HIS A 435 -20.01 -4.36 -7.68
C HIS A 435 -20.80 -3.11 -7.29
N TYR A 436 -20.18 -2.14 -6.62
CA TYR A 436 -20.81 -0.91 -6.19
C TYR A 436 -21.01 0.09 -7.33
N GLU A 437 -20.03 0.26 -8.20
CA GLU A 437 -20.12 1.19 -9.34
C GLU A 437 -21.28 0.89 -10.30
N LYS A 438 -21.71 -0.38 -10.39
CA LYS A 438 -22.88 -0.78 -11.19
C LYS A 438 -24.22 -0.49 -10.53
N ARG A 439 -24.25 -0.30 -9.21
CA ARG A 439 -25.48 -0.21 -8.39
C ARG A 439 -25.73 1.18 -7.83
N LEU A 440 -24.69 1.95 -7.63
CA LEU A 440 -24.81 3.36 -7.27
C LEU A 440 -25.29 4.19 -8.47
N SER A 441 -25.93 5.31 -8.21
CA SER A 441 -26.47 6.20 -9.25
C SER A 441 -25.38 6.78 -10.17
N SER A 442 -24.17 6.92 -9.64
CA SER A 442 -22.99 7.37 -10.35
C SER A 442 -21.74 6.66 -9.80
N THR A 443 -20.77 6.36 -10.66
CA THR A 443 -19.45 5.89 -10.20
C THR A 443 -18.76 6.89 -9.27
N ARG A 444 -19.11 8.18 -9.37
CA ARG A 444 -18.60 9.23 -8.46
C ARG A 444 -19.10 9.07 -7.04
N ASP A 445 -20.28 8.48 -6.84
CA ASP A 445 -20.90 8.31 -5.52
C ASP A 445 -20.06 7.44 -4.58
N LEU A 446 -19.37 6.44 -5.12
CA LEU A 446 -18.43 5.61 -4.36
C LEU A 446 -17.21 6.40 -3.86
N TRP A 447 -16.83 7.45 -4.59
CA TRP A 447 -15.63 8.26 -4.32
C TRP A 447 -15.94 9.62 -3.69
N ASP A 448 -17.23 9.92 -3.49
CA ASP A 448 -17.67 11.15 -2.81
C ASP A 448 -17.50 11.02 -1.29
N LYS A 449 -16.69 11.89 -0.71
CA LYS A 449 -16.38 11.90 0.73
C LYS A 449 -16.99 13.08 1.48
N ARG A 450 -17.97 13.76 0.88
CA ARG A 450 -18.71 14.82 1.57
C ARG A 450 -19.68 14.23 2.60
N GLU A 451 -20.12 15.06 3.54
CA GLU A 451 -21.20 14.70 4.46
C GLU A 451 -22.42 14.16 3.68
N HIS A 452 -23.06 13.12 4.22
CA HIS A 452 -24.23 12.46 3.63
C HIS A 452 -24.01 11.79 2.25
N SER A 453 -22.75 11.59 1.85
CA SER A 453 -22.44 10.88 0.61
C SER A 453 -23.03 9.47 0.58
N PRO A 454 -23.43 8.96 -0.60
CA PRO A 454 -23.83 7.56 -0.76
C PRO A 454 -22.77 6.55 -0.30
N ARG A 455 -21.46 6.89 -0.34
CA ARG A 455 -20.39 6.05 0.19
C ARG A 455 -20.64 5.66 1.65
N TRP A 456 -21.05 6.59 2.48
CA TRP A 456 -21.27 6.36 3.92
C TRP A 456 -22.53 5.57 4.23
N LYS A 457 -23.36 5.31 3.22
CA LYS A 457 -24.54 4.43 3.33
C LYS A 457 -24.23 2.98 2.97
N LEU A 458 -22.99 2.66 2.65
CA LEU A 458 -22.55 1.30 2.39
C LEU A 458 -22.08 0.63 3.68
N TYR A 459 -22.40 -0.65 3.83
CA TYR A 459 -22.18 -1.44 5.06
C TYR A 459 -20.73 -1.35 5.55
N MET A 460 -19.77 -1.65 4.70
CA MET A 460 -18.36 -1.72 5.08
C MET A 460 -17.65 -0.36 5.16
N TYR A 461 -18.33 0.76 4.90
CA TYR A 461 -17.68 2.08 4.81
C TYR A 461 -18.04 3.02 5.96
N ASN A 462 -19.08 2.71 6.75
CA ASN A 462 -19.51 3.56 7.86
C ASN A 462 -19.05 3.03 9.24
N ASN A 463 -19.11 3.89 10.25
CA ASN A 463 -18.59 3.60 11.59
C ASN A 463 -19.35 2.52 12.35
N ARG A 464 -20.59 2.17 11.95
CA ARG A 464 -21.39 1.17 12.66
C ARG A 464 -20.83 -0.23 12.59
N TYR A 465 -19.93 -0.49 11.62
CA TYR A 465 -19.38 -1.82 11.35
C TYR A 465 -17.85 -1.86 11.40
N HIS A 466 -17.23 -0.79 11.94
CA HIS A 466 -15.82 -0.77 12.31
C HIS A 466 -15.65 -0.94 13.83
N ASN A 467 -14.43 -1.28 14.27
CA ASN A 467 -14.09 -1.51 15.67
C ASN A 467 -13.94 -0.18 16.43
N THR A 468 -15.02 0.58 16.51
CA THR A 468 -15.02 1.93 17.05
C THR A 468 -16.32 2.25 17.81
N LEU A 469 -16.43 3.49 18.30
CA LEU A 469 -17.63 3.99 18.94
C LEU A 469 -18.61 4.55 17.91
N THR A 470 -19.89 4.29 18.13
CA THR A 470 -20.99 5.00 17.46
C THR A 470 -21.83 5.70 18.54
N ILE A 471 -22.04 7.00 18.38
CA ILE A 471 -22.81 7.82 19.32
C ILE A 471 -24.16 8.19 18.68
N ASN A 472 -25.27 7.96 19.41
CA ASN A 472 -26.64 8.24 18.97
C ASN A 472 -26.99 7.62 17.59
N ASP A 473 -26.38 6.52 17.26
CA ASP A 473 -26.48 5.85 15.93
C ASP A 473 -26.21 6.79 14.74
N GLN A 474 -25.32 7.78 14.93
CA GLN A 474 -24.96 8.74 13.88
C GLN A 474 -23.65 8.36 13.18
N ASP A 475 -23.53 8.78 11.92
CA ASP A 475 -22.29 8.74 11.17
C ASP A 475 -21.26 9.67 11.81
N HIS A 476 -19.99 9.28 11.83
CA HIS A 476 -18.91 10.17 12.22
C HIS A 476 -18.89 11.43 11.34
N ALA A 477 -18.44 12.55 11.92
CA ALA A 477 -18.22 13.76 11.13
C ALA A 477 -17.11 13.53 10.11
N VAL A 478 -17.37 13.80 8.85
CA VAL A 478 -16.38 13.59 7.78
C VAL A 478 -15.11 14.41 8.01
N THR A 479 -15.24 15.62 8.54
CA THR A 479 -14.11 16.52 8.85
C THR A 479 -13.57 16.37 10.28
N GLY A 480 -14.17 15.48 11.08
CA GLY A 480 -13.80 15.26 12.47
C GLY A 480 -12.48 14.50 12.59
N TYR A 481 -11.36 15.22 12.64
CA TYR A 481 -10.02 14.62 12.75
C TYR A 481 -9.73 14.19 14.19
N ALA A 482 -9.29 12.94 14.35
CA ALA A 482 -8.88 12.33 15.61
C ALA A 482 -7.35 12.17 15.68
N PRO A 483 -6.63 13.03 16.38
CA PRO A 483 -5.18 12.91 16.55
C PRO A 483 -4.79 11.77 17.48
N LEU A 484 -3.61 11.20 17.28
CA LEU A 484 -2.89 10.39 18.26
C LEU A 484 -2.21 11.37 19.25
N ILE A 485 -2.71 11.44 20.49
CA ILE A 485 -2.25 12.42 21.48
C ILE A 485 -1.19 11.87 22.43
N GLU A 486 -1.15 10.55 22.65
CA GLU A 486 -0.17 9.90 23.52
C GLU A 486 0.23 8.53 22.96
N VAL A 487 1.49 8.13 23.16
CA VAL A 487 2.06 6.85 22.78
C VAL A 487 2.71 6.20 23.98
N TYR A 488 2.44 4.92 24.20
CA TYR A 488 3.00 4.12 25.30
C TYR A 488 3.94 3.06 24.71
N GLU A 489 5.17 3.01 25.22
CA GLU A 489 6.23 2.12 24.74
C GLU A 489 6.82 1.22 25.84
N GLN A 490 6.25 1.26 27.05
CA GLN A 490 6.70 0.46 28.17
C GLN A 490 6.26 -1.00 28.02
N PRO A 491 7.06 -1.98 28.48
CA PRO A 491 6.72 -3.41 28.31
C PRO A 491 5.40 -3.83 28.93
N ASP A 492 4.94 -3.15 29.97
CA ASP A 492 3.66 -3.36 30.64
C ASP A 492 2.50 -2.54 30.04
N MET A 493 2.80 -1.60 29.13
CA MET A 493 1.80 -0.76 28.48
C MET A 493 2.30 -0.29 27.11
N MET A 494 1.83 -0.91 26.02
CA MET A 494 2.22 -0.59 24.65
C MET A 494 1.01 -0.25 23.80
N GLY A 495 0.98 0.93 23.18
CA GLY A 495 -0.14 1.41 22.37
C GLY A 495 -0.27 2.93 22.35
N GLY A 496 -1.50 3.46 22.37
CA GLY A 496 -1.70 4.91 22.31
C GLY A 496 -3.10 5.38 22.64
N THR A 497 -3.23 6.70 22.81
CA THR A 497 -4.49 7.40 23.06
C THR A 497 -4.83 8.32 21.91
N PHE A 498 -6.07 8.21 21.42
CA PHE A 498 -6.64 9.07 20.39
C PHE A 498 -7.73 9.98 20.96
N ASP A 499 -7.79 11.22 20.49
CA ASP A 499 -8.90 12.12 20.79
C ASP A 499 -9.96 12.03 19.67
N LEU A 500 -11.06 11.34 19.96
CA LEU A 500 -12.16 11.11 19.01
C LEU A 500 -13.24 12.19 19.04
N ASN A 501 -13.14 13.18 19.93
CA ASN A 501 -14.24 14.10 20.23
C ASN A 501 -14.81 14.78 18.97
N ASN A 502 -13.96 15.20 18.05
CA ASN A 502 -14.39 15.87 16.82
C ASN A 502 -15.18 14.97 15.85
N ALA A 503 -15.12 13.64 16.01
CA ALA A 503 -15.88 12.71 15.19
C ALA A 503 -17.38 12.67 15.56
N PHE A 504 -17.78 13.11 16.76
CA PHE A 504 -19.12 12.90 17.31
C PHE A 504 -20.06 14.12 17.23
N LYS A 505 -19.77 15.08 16.36
CA LYS A 505 -20.68 16.19 15.97
C LYS A 505 -21.27 16.98 17.15
N GLY A 506 -20.50 17.15 18.22
CA GLY A 506 -20.92 17.88 19.42
C GLY A 506 -21.77 17.09 20.42
N ASN A 507 -21.99 15.79 20.19
CA ASN A 507 -22.66 14.93 21.19
C ASN A 507 -21.82 14.72 22.46
N THR A 508 -20.52 14.95 22.36
CA THR A 508 -19.56 14.81 23.46
C THR A 508 -18.71 16.09 23.61
N MET A 509 -18.30 16.38 24.83
CA MET A 509 -17.31 17.41 25.16
C MET A 509 -15.91 16.81 25.29
N ARG A 510 -15.84 15.50 25.53
CA ARG A 510 -14.61 14.69 25.60
C ARG A 510 -14.91 13.29 25.11
N ALA A 511 -14.01 12.74 24.31
CA ALA A 511 -14.04 11.33 23.92
C ALA A 511 -12.61 10.88 23.63
N LEU A 512 -11.91 10.40 24.65
CA LEU A 512 -10.56 9.84 24.50
C LEU A 512 -10.65 8.31 24.47
N ARG A 513 -9.98 7.70 23.51
CA ARG A 513 -9.84 6.26 23.40
C ARG A 513 -8.40 5.86 23.56
N THR A 514 -8.09 5.08 24.60
CA THR A 514 -6.79 4.46 24.84
C THR A 514 -6.85 2.99 24.46
N LEU A 515 -5.93 2.54 23.62
CA LEU A 515 -5.82 1.13 23.21
C LEU A 515 -4.40 0.67 23.48
N VAL A 516 -4.25 -0.34 24.33
CA VAL A 516 -2.93 -0.83 24.75
C VAL A 516 -2.89 -2.35 24.89
N ILE A 517 -1.73 -2.94 24.61
CA ILE A 517 -1.35 -4.25 25.11
C ILE A 517 -0.87 -4.04 26.55
N LYS A 518 -1.60 -4.62 27.50
CA LYS A 518 -1.33 -4.47 28.93
C LYS A 518 -0.61 -5.71 29.46
N ASP A 519 0.44 -5.48 30.28
CA ASP A 519 1.29 -6.50 30.90
C ASP A 519 1.84 -7.56 29.94
N GLY A 520 1.85 -7.26 28.61
CA GLY A 520 2.19 -8.21 27.56
C GLY A 520 1.23 -9.41 27.43
N LYS A 521 -0.01 -9.31 27.93
CA LYS A 521 -0.93 -10.45 28.08
C LYS A 521 -2.30 -10.25 27.47
N TYR A 522 -2.84 -9.05 27.42
CA TYR A 522 -4.20 -8.80 26.96
C TYR A 522 -4.35 -7.43 26.31
N LEU A 523 -5.42 -7.26 25.55
CA LEU A 523 -5.85 -5.95 25.04
C LEU A 523 -6.71 -5.24 26.08
N GLU A 524 -6.40 -3.98 26.33
CA GLU A 524 -7.22 -3.06 27.11
C GLU A 524 -7.62 -1.88 26.23
N VAL A 525 -8.92 -1.58 26.19
CA VAL A 525 -9.49 -0.43 25.50
C VAL A 525 -10.25 0.40 26.52
N THR A 526 -9.79 1.61 26.77
CA THR A 526 -10.42 2.55 27.70
C THR A 526 -10.99 3.74 26.96
N ASP A 527 -12.30 3.94 27.08
CA ASP A 527 -13.04 5.08 26.53
C ASP A 527 -13.42 6.06 27.66
N ASP A 528 -12.85 7.27 27.66
CA ASP A 528 -13.14 8.36 28.60
C ASP A 528 -14.06 9.37 27.89
N ILE A 529 -15.35 9.28 28.18
CA ILE A 529 -16.41 10.03 27.50
C ILE A 529 -17.08 11.00 28.46
N LEU A 530 -17.17 12.29 28.08
CA LEU A 530 -18.00 13.31 28.73
C LEU A 530 -19.06 13.75 27.70
N THR A 531 -20.34 13.53 28.03
CA THR A 531 -21.46 13.91 27.19
C THR A 531 -21.64 15.43 27.13
N SER A 532 -22.42 15.91 26.14
CA SER A 532 -22.74 17.34 26.05
C SER A 532 -23.60 17.82 27.21
N GLU A 533 -23.59 19.14 27.46
CA GLU A 533 -24.44 19.77 28.47
C GLU A 533 -25.93 19.79 28.08
N GLU A 534 -26.22 19.62 26.79
CA GLU A 534 -27.57 19.75 26.24
C GLU A 534 -28.34 18.41 26.30
N ALA A 535 -27.69 17.31 26.00
CA ALA A 535 -28.34 15.99 25.88
C ALA A 535 -27.41 14.85 26.31
N GLY A 536 -27.99 13.77 26.82
CA GLY A 536 -27.33 12.48 26.97
C GLY A 536 -27.14 11.78 25.61
N CYS A 537 -26.40 10.68 25.59
CA CYS A 537 -26.17 9.94 24.38
C CYS A 537 -26.27 8.42 24.57
N ASP A 538 -26.67 7.73 23.51
CA ASP A 538 -26.55 6.29 23.38
C ASP A 538 -25.16 5.98 22.81
N VAL A 539 -24.41 5.14 23.49
CA VAL A 539 -23.07 4.72 23.11
C VAL A 539 -23.14 3.28 22.66
N ARG A 540 -22.60 2.98 21.48
CA ARG A 540 -22.37 1.63 21.01
C ARG A 540 -20.87 1.43 20.75
N TRP A 541 -20.30 0.43 21.40
CA TRP A 541 -18.95 -0.04 21.18
C TRP A 541 -18.98 -1.29 20.30
N ASN A 542 -18.30 -1.25 19.17
CA ASN A 542 -18.33 -2.31 18.15
C ASN A 542 -16.98 -2.99 18.02
N MET A 543 -17.04 -4.30 17.71
CA MET A 543 -15.89 -5.08 17.27
C MET A 543 -16.37 -6.16 16.27
N ALA A 544 -15.73 -6.21 15.11
CA ALA A 544 -15.88 -7.28 14.14
C ALA A 544 -14.87 -8.40 14.46
N THR A 545 -15.32 -9.64 14.50
CA THR A 545 -14.48 -10.80 14.81
C THR A 545 -14.82 -12.00 13.93
N PRO A 546 -13.81 -12.77 13.46
CA PRO A 546 -14.04 -14.08 12.84
C PRO A 546 -14.28 -15.20 13.86
N ALA A 547 -14.20 -14.92 15.17
CA ALA A 547 -14.44 -15.88 16.23
C ALA A 547 -15.91 -16.28 16.35
N ALA A 548 -16.18 -17.48 16.85
CA ALA A 548 -17.49 -17.83 17.37
C ALA A 548 -17.72 -17.06 18.68
N VAL A 549 -18.86 -16.35 18.79
CA VAL A 549 -19.16 -15.46 19.92
C VAL A 549 -20.36 -15.98 20.70
N ALA A 550 -20.23 -16.09 22.02
CA ALA A 550 -21.32 -16.37 22.94
C ALA A 550 -21.49 -15.20 23.94
N VAL A 551 -22.71 -14.67 24.06
CA VAL A 551 -23.06 -13.66 25.06
C VAL A 551 -23.24 -14.35 26.40
N VAL A 552 -22.51 -13.88 27.43
CA VAL A 552 -22.63 -14.35 28.83
C VAL A 552 -23.04 -13.18 29.74
N HIS A 553 -23.34 -13.47 31.00
CA HIS A 553 -23.87 -12.46 31.92
C HIS A 553 -22.95 -11.23 32.06
N ASP A 554 -21.63 -11.44 32.07
CA ASP A 554 -20.61 -10.44 32.37
C ASP A 554 -19.64 -10.20 31.20
N GLY A 555 -20.08 -10.48 29.94
CA GLY A 555 -19.23 -10.23 28.78
C GLY A 555 -19.55 -11.10 27.57
N LEU A 556 -18.52 -11.26 26.72
CA LEU A 556 -18.56 -12.11 25.55
C LEU A 556 -17.44 -13.18 25.63
N LEU A 557 -17.76 -14.39 25.26
CA LEU A 557 -16.77 -15.44 25.03
C LEU A 557 -16.51 -15.54 23.51
N LEU A 558 -15.26 -15.42 23.11
CA LEU A 558 -14.81 -15.51 21.73
C LEU A 558 -13.94 -16.75 21.59
N THR A 559 -14.30 -17.67 20.69
CA THR A 559 -13.57 -18.92 20.51
C THR A 559 -13.06 -19.08 19.08
N GLN A 560 -11.78 -19.39 18.93
CA GLN A 560 -11.15 -19.79 17.67
C GLN A 560 -10.22 -20.99 17.93
N GLY A 561 -10.43 -22.09 17.22
CA GLY A 561 -9.67 -23.32 17.46
C GLY A 561 -9.76 -23.79 18.91
N ASP A 562 -8.62 -23.88 19.56
CA ASP A 562 -8.45 -24.30 20.96
C ASP A 562 -8.30 -23.14 21.96
N VAL A 563 -8.42 -21.90 21.48
CA VAL A 563 -8.26 -20.69 22.31
C VAL A 563 -9.62 -20.04 22.54
N THR A 564 -9.90 -19.70 23.81
CA THR A 564 -11.05 -18.87 24.18
C THR A 564 -10.58 -17.61 24.86
N MET A 565 -11.04 -16.47 24.35
CA MET A 565 -10.87 -15.15 24.92
C MET A 565 -12.18 -14.68 25.59
N LYS A 566 -12.07 -13.86 26.62
CA LYS A 566 -13.21 -13.18 27.25
C LYS A 566 -13.09 -11.69 27.06
N LEU A 567 -14.13 -11.05 26.54
CA LEU A 567 -14.28 -9.60 26.51
C LEU A 567 -15.20 -9.18 27.66
N THR A 568 -14.69 -8.33 28.55
CA THR A 568 -15.43 -7.73 29.67
C THR A 568 -15.42 -6.22 29.56
N ALA A 569 -16.31 -5.53 30.29
CA ALA A 569 -16.33 -4.07 30.41
C ALA A 569 -16.59 -3.69 31.86
N GLU A 570 -15.88 -2.69 32.35
CA GLU A 570 -16.02 -2.06 33.66
C GLU A 570 -16.25 -0.57 33.50
N GLY A 571 -16.91 0.07 34.49
CA GLY A 571 -17.12 1.53 34.53
C GLY A 571 -18.50 1.99 34.10
N ALA A 572 -19.35 1.12 33.55
CA ALA A 572 -20.75 1.41 33.23
C ALA A 572 -21.59 0.13 33.18
N ASP A 573 -22.91 0.29 33.37
CA ASP A 573 -23.87 -0.80 33.06
C ASP A 573 -24.03 -0.93 31.54
N VAL A 574 -23.65 -2.07 31.00
CA VAL A 574 -23.63 -2.33 29.55
C VAL A 574 -24.56 -3.48 29.17
N GLN A 575 -25.14 -3.38 27.98
CA GLN A 575 -25.91 -4.46 27.36
C GLN A 575 -25.08 -5.08 26.24
N TRP A 576 -24.69 -6.35 26.42
CA TRP A 576 -23.90 -7.10 25.46
C TRP A 576 -24.72 -7.57 24.27
N TYR A 577 -24.12 -7.55 23.09
CA TYR A 577 -24.71 -8.10 21.88
C TYR A 577 -23.68 -8.83 21.03
N ALA A 578 -24.16 -9.78 20.21
CA ALA A 578 -23.43 -10.42 19.14
C ALA A 578 -24.40 -10.82 18.02
N ALA A 579 -24.08 -10.49 16.79
CA ALA A 579 -24.87 -10.83 15.62
C ALA A 579 -23.94 -11.09 14.42
N PRO A 580 -24.27 -12.05 13.53
CA PRO A 580 -23.56 -12.20 12.27
C PRO A 580 -23.56 -10.88 11.47
N ALA A 581 -22.43 -10.56 10.83
CA ALA A 581 -22.36 -9.44 9.90
C ALA A 581 -23.26 -9.73 8.69
N ASP A 582 -24.31 -8.94 8.51
CA ASP A 582 -25.34 -9.18 7.48
C ASP A 582 -25.99 -7.88 7.05
N ALA A 583 -25.55 -7.31 5.93
CA ALA A 583 -26.09 -6.06 5.40
C ALA A 583 -27.62 -6.11 5.15
N SER A 584 -28.18 -7.26 4.78
CA SER A 584 -29.60 -7.41 4.49
C SER A 584 -30.50 -7.27 5.72
N LYS A 585 -29.98 -7.58 6.93
CA LYS A 585 -30.72 -7.50 8.20
C LYS A 585 -30.67 -6.13 8.84
N ASP A 586 -29.69 -5.33 8.50
CA ASP A 586 -29.41 -4.04 9.15
C ASP A 586 -30.00 -2.84 8.38
N GLY A 587 -30.91 -3.11 7.43
CA GLY A 587 -31.64 -2.06 6.69
C GLY A 587 -30.85 -1.45 5.52
N TYR A 588 -29.76 -2.06 5.13
CA TYR A 588 -29.01 -1.70 3.92
C TYR A 588 -29.70 -2.21 2.66
N ALA A 589 -29.24 -1.75 1.50
CA ALA A 589 -29.78 -2.24 0.25
C ALA A 589 -29.51 -3.75 0.08
N GLU A 590 -30.47 -4.51 -0.49
CA GLU A 590 -30.35 -5.96 -0.71
C GLU A 590 -29.09 -6.37 -1.49
N TRP A 591 -28.53 -5.43 -2.27
CA TRP A 591 -27.31 -5.65 -3.04
C TRP A 591 -26.04 -5.26 -2.29
N ASP A 592 -26.14 -4.66 -1.10
CA ASP A 592 -24.94 -4.31 -0.31
C ASP A 592 -24.30 -5.57 0.28
N LEU A 593 -23.02 -5.49 0.56
CA LEU A 593 -22.21 -6.65 0.92
C LEU A 593 -21.70 -6.52 2.35
N ALA A 594 -21.88 -7.58 3.11
CA ALA A 594 -21.12 -7.87 4.31
C ALA A 594 -20.24 -9.11 4.06
N PRO A 595 -18.99 -9.14 4.52
CA PRO A 595 -18.14 -10.32 4.34
C PRO A 595 -18.63 -11.48 5.19
N GLU A 596 -18.66 -12.69 4.60
CA GLU A 596 -19.05 -13.90 5.31
C GLU A 596 -18.05 -14.27 6.42
N GLY A 597 -18.55 -14.91 7.47
CA GLY A 597 -17.73 -15.46 8.55
C GLY A 597 -17.34 -14.44 9.63
N PHE A 598 -17.93 -13.24 9.62
CA PHE A 598 -17.74 -12.26 10.68
C PHE A 598 -18.97 -12.16 11.60
N THR A 599 -18.67 -11.93 12.86
CA THR A 599 -19.64 -11.54 13.88
C THR A 599 -19.36 -10.12 14.34
N MET A 600 -20.39 -9.25 14.30
CA MET A 600 -20.37 -7.96 14.98
C MET A 600 -20.74 -8.18 16.43
N CYS A 601 -19.91 -7.71 17.35
CA CYS A 601 -20.15 -7.87 18.78
C CYS A 601 -19.68 -6.64 19.56
N GLY A 602 -20.12 -6.55 20.80
CA GLY A 602 -19.78 -5.42 21.67
C GLY A 602 -20.87 -5.14 22.69
N TYR A 603 -21.01 -3.87 23.03
CA TYR A 603 -22.04 -3.46 23.99
C TYR A 603 -22.70 -2.14 23.60
N THR A 604 -23.87 -1.88 24.20
CA THR A 604 -24.53 -0.59 24.23
C THR A 604 -24.70 -0.11 25.65
N CYS A 605 -24.65 1.19 25.88
CA CYS A 605 -25.01 1.82 27.15
C CYS A 605 -25.63 3.21 26.91
N ARG A 606 -26.38 3.70 27.89
CA ARG A 606 -26.95 5.04 27.90
C ARG A 606 -26.18 5.92 28.87
N MET A 607 -25.83 7.12 28.45
CA MET A 607 -25.23 8.15 29.27
C MET A 607 -26.19 9.36 29.40
N GLU A 608 -26.33 9.92 30.58
CA GLU A 608 -27.07 11.15 30.82
C GLU A 608 -26.28 12.38 30.34
N LYS A 609 -26.92 13.54 30.24
CA LYS A 609 -26.25 14.77 29.84
C LYS A 609 -25.25 15.22 30.92
N ASN A 610 -24.14 15.82 30.48
CA ASN A 610 -23.06 16.30 31.34
C ASN A 610 -22.50 15.21 32.28
N ASP A 611 -22.54 13.96 31.80
CA ASP A 611 -22.08 12.80 32.55
C ASP A 611 -20.76 12.29 32.01
N ARG A 612 -19.86 11.83 32.87
CA ARG A 612 -18.56 11.30 32.49
C ARG A 612 -18.43 9.84 32.86
N PHE A 613 -18.20 9.00 31.87
CA PHE A 613 -17.87 7.60 32.07
C PHE A 613 -16.45 7.31 31.58
N VAL A 614 -15.77 6.48 32.36
CA VAL A 614 -14.53 5.83 31.93
C VAL A 614 -14.83 4.35 31.86
N ILE A 615 -15.02 3.85 30.63
CA ILE A 615 -15.36 2.45 30.40
C ILE A 615 -14.09 1.75 29.92
N THR A 616 -13.69 0.70 30.62
CA THR A 616 -12.52 -0.12 30.29
C THR A 616 -12.95 -1.50 29.84
N CYS A 617 -12.68 -1.82 28.58
CA CYS A 617 -12.85 -3.16 28.00
C CYS A 617 -11.55 -3.93 28.11
N LYS A 618 -11.64 -5.18 28.51
CA LYS A 618 -10.52 -6.12 28.58
C LYS A 618 -10.81 -7.35 27.72
N LEU A 619 -9.93 -7.64 26.78
CA LEU A 619 -9.97 -8.87 25.99
C LEU A 619 -8.78 -9.74 26.37
N GLU A 620 -9.03 -10.79 27.13
CA GLU A 620 -8.00 -11.66 27.68
C GLU A 620 -8.28 -13.14 27.44
N ARG A 621 -7.23 -13.95 27.37
CA ARG A 621 -7.33 -15.40 27.27
C ARG A 621 -7.79 -16.00 28.60
N ILE A 622 -8.74 -16.93 28.52
CA ILE A 622 -9.23 -17.68 29.68
C ILE A 622 -8.99 -19.20 29.55
N ILE A 623 -8.83 -19.68 28.34
CA ILE A 623 -8.50 -21.08 28.01
C ILE A 623 -7.46 -21.09 26.88
#